data_859eb6979db099d9c408e5ccb250ea76
#
_entry.id   859eb6979db099d9c408e5ccb250ea76
#
_cell.length_a   1.000
_cell.length_b   1.000
_cell.length_c   1.000
_cell.angle_alpha   90.00
_cell.angle_beta   90.00
_cell.angle_gamma   90.00
#
_symmetry.space_group_name_H-M   'P 1'
#
loop_
_entity.id
_entity.type
_entity.pdbx_description
1 polymer ?
#
loop_
_entity_poly.entity_id
_entity_poly.type
_entity_poly.pdbx_seq_one_letter_code
_entity_poly.pdbx_strand_id
1 'polypeptide(L)'
;VNARPTSRTGFTLAELLVSLGIVGLLVSLLLPGIQNSRAQARQAQCANNLRGLAAAAMNYESVHGGLPRTSSSGGDDGISDSPHRHLMAFLDESVARQIDFDDHTPPLTNPDARIIMNSPDNERLRERQLPFLVCPSDDAPPGSTNYRANVGASVQVLRFRPPGSGEELAQSGAFVFGRQVSLAEFRDGQSNTALFSERVVGDRQADRYTPFRDLFAPPGPIFITTDAALHACRSLASSDPPATYSWMGTSWLIGGHLHTWYNHVAGPNSRIPDCANGGGRLINDGGRGIFSARSLHAGGVNVAFADGAVRFVSQQIDLSVWRSLGTRAAGD
;
A
#
# COMPACT_ATOMS: atom_id res chain seq x y z
N VAL A 1 -71.40 -36.21 -13.17
CA VAL A 1 -70.06 -36.06 -12.59
C VAL A 1 -70.08 -34.74 -11.80
N ASN A 2 -70.29 -34.84 -10.47
CA ASN A 2 -70.28 -33.64 -9.56
C ASN A 2 -68.84 -33.23 -9.23
N ALA A 3 -68.40 -32.12 -9.79
CA ALA A 3 -67.16 -31.48 -9.38
C ALA A 3 -67.37 -30.80 -8.00
N ARG A 4 -66.66 -31.26 -6.98
CA ARG A 4 -66.59 -30.59 -5.64
C ARG A 4 -65.89 -29.23 -5.78
N PRO A 5 -66.46 -28.12 -5.25
CA PRO A 5 -65.80 -26.84 -5.22
C PRO A 5 -64.60 -26.92 -4.23
N THR A 6 -63.42 -26.70 -4.71
CA THR A 6 -62.22 -26.50 -3.84
C THR A 6 -62.36 -25.17 -3.14
N SER A 7 -62.60 -25.18 -1.82
CA SER A 7 -62.59 -23.96 -1.01
C SER A 7 -61.17 -23.36 -1.03
N ARG A 8 -61.02 -22.21 -1.67
CA ARG A 8 -59.80 -21.39 -1.54
C ARG A 8 -59.84 -20.69 -0.18
N THR A 9 -59.03 -21.13 0.76
CA THR A 9 -58.82 -20.42 2.03
C THR A 9 -58.03 -19.15 1.75
N GLY A 10 -58.65 -17.99 1.92
CA GLY A 10 -57.98 -16.70 1.83
C GLY A 10 -57.08 -16.47 3.05
N PHE A 11 -55.93 -15.81 2.85
CA PHE A 11 -55.03 -15.42 3.93
C PHE A 11 -55.63 -14.28 4.72
N THR A 12 -55.58 -14.34 6.07
CA THR A 12 -56.03 -13.24 6.94
C THR A 12 -54.95 -12.14 7.06
N LEU A 13 -55.38 -10.92 7.27
CA LEU A 13 -54.46 -9.78 7.46
C LEU A 13 -53.53 -9.99 8.66
N ALA A 14 -54.03 -10.66 9.72
CA ALA A 14 -53.24 -10.99 10.90
C ALA A 14 -52.11 -12.00 10.58
N GLU A 15 -52.39 -13.05 9.81
CA GLU A 15 -51.38 -14.03 9.39
C GLU A 15 -50.30 -13.41 8.49
N LEU A 16 -50.68 -12.45 7.65
CA LEU A 16 -49.70 -11.68 6.85
C LEU A 16 -48.80 -10.80 7.74
N LEU A 17 -49.36 -10.08 8.71
CA LEU A 17 -48.61 -9.23 9.61
C LEU A 17 -47.64 -10.02 10.50
N VAL A 18 -48.06 -11.17 11.03
CA VAL A 18 -47.22 -12.03 11.85
C VAL A 18 -46.05 -12.59 11.01
N SER A 19 -46.35 -13.09 9.79
CA SER A 19 -45.30 -13.62 8.92
C SER A 19 -44.26 -12.56 8.52
N LEU A 20 -44.70 -11.33 8.17
CA LEU A 20 -43.79 -10.22 7.88
C LEU A 20 -42.98 -9.81 9.12
N GLY A 21 -43.57 -9.83 10.33
CA GLY A 21 -42.89 -9.58 11.58
C GLY A 21 -41.75 -10.57 11.86
N ILE A 22 -42.05 -11.88 11.64
CA ILE A 22 -41.03 -12.93 11.83
C ILE A 22 -39.91 -12.80 10.79
N VAL A 23 -40.24 -12.57 9.52
CA VAL A 23 -39.25 -12.36 8.46
C VAL A 23 -38.36 -11.12 8.77
N GLY A 24 -38.98 -10.01 9.19
CA GLY A 24 -38.27 -8.80 9.57
C GLY A 24 -37.30 -9.03 10.73
N LEU A 25 -37.71 -9.80 11.74
CA LEU A 25 -36.85 -10.18 12.86
C LEU A 25 -35.66 -11.03 12.41
N LEU A 26 -35.90 -12.05 11.59
CA LEU A 26 -34.85 -12.93 11.08
C LEU A 26 -33.83 -12.14 10.23
N VAL A 27 -34.30 -11.28 9.33
CA VAL A 27 -33.43 -10.44 8.48
C VAL A 27 -32.58 -9.50 9.33
N SER A 28 -33.17 -8.88 10.38
CA SER A 28 -32.45 -7.97 11.27
C SER A 28 -31.29 -8.65 12.02
N LEU A 29 -31.43 -9.92 12.37
CA LEU A 29 -30.36 -10.70 13.02
C LEU A 29 -29.30 -11.22 12.03
N LEU A 30 -29.70 -11.51 10.79
CA LEU A 30 -28.77 -12.03 9.78
C LEU A 30 -27.89 -10.95 9.13
N LEU A 31 -28.40 -9.72 9.00
CA LEU A 31 -27.74 -8.66 8.27
C LEU A 31 -26.35 -8.29 8.82
N PRO A 32 -26.14 -8.11 10.14
CA PRO A 32 -24.81 -7.88 10.70
C PRO A 32 -23.82 -9.04 10.46
N GLY A 33 -24.32 -10.29 10.55
CA GLY A 33 -23.50 -11.47 10.29
C GLY A 33 -23.00 -11.54 8.86
N ILE A 34 -23.85 -11.23 7.89
CA ILE A 34 -23.47 -11.19 6.47
C ILE A 34 -22.43 -10.10 6.19
N GLN A 35 -22.59 -8.91 6.78
CA GLN A 35 -21.64 -7.81 6.61
C GLN A 35 -20.27 -8.16 7.17
N ASN A 36 -20.21 -8.78 8.36
CA ASN A 36 -18.96 -9.24 8.96
C ASN A 36 -18.28 -10.33 8.12
N SER A 37 -19.04 -11.30 7.62
CA SER A 37 -18.51 -12.35 6.75
C SER A 37 -17.94 -11.77 5.45
N ARG A 38 -18.59 -10.80 4.84
CA ARG A 38 -18.08 -10.09 3.66
C ARG A 38 -16.80 -9.31 3.94
N ALA A 39 -16.71 -8.65 5.11
CA ALA A 39 -15.51 -7.93 5.52
C ALA A 39 -14.31 -8.88 5.70
N GLN A 40 -14.52 -10.02 6.37
CA GLN A 40 -13.50 -11.07 6.52
C GLN A 40 -13.08 -11.67 5.19
N ALA A 41 -14.02 -11.93 4.28
CA ALA A 41 -13.70 -12.44 2.95
C ALA A 41 -12.83 -11.46 2.14
N ARG A 42 -13.13 -10.15 2.19
CA ARG A 42 -12.28 -9.13 1.56
C ARG A 42 -10.89 -9.08 2.20
N GLN A 43 -10.78 -9.15 3.52
CA GLN A 43 -9.49 -9.20 4.21
C GLN A 43 -8.67 -10.43 3.81
N ALA A 44 -9.31 -11.60 3.73
CA ALA A 44 -8.65 -12.82 3.26
C ALA A 44 -8.15 -12.70 1.81
N GLN A 45 -8.94 -12.05 0.94
CA GLN A 45 -8.50 -11.77 -0.44
C GLN A 45 -7.29 -10.84 -0.47
N CYS A 46 -7.28 -9.75 0.35
CA CYS A 46 -6.14 -8.85 0.41
C CYS A 46 -4.87 -9.57 0.93
N ALA A 47 -5.03 -10.47 1.92
CA ALA A 47 -3.92 -11.30 2.39
C ALA A 47 -3.43 -12.28 1.30
N ASN A 48 -4.33 -12.84 0.47
CA ASN A 48 -3.96 -13.71 -0.64
C ASN A 48 -3.20 -12.95 -1.74
N ASN A 49 -3.60 -11.72 -2.05
CA ASN A 49 -2.89 -10.86 -2.98
C ASN A 49 -1.45 -10.59 -2.49
N LEU A 50 -1.28 -10.29 -1.20
CA LEU A 50 0.03 -10.12 -0.59
C LEU A 50 0.88 -11.40 -0.64
N ARG A 51 0.27 -12.60 -0.45
CA ARG A 51 0.99 -13.88 -0.62
C ARG A 51 1.49 -14.06 -2.04
N GLY A 52 0.67 -13.70 -3.03
CA GLY A 52 1.07 -13.70 -4.44
C GLY A 52 2.28 -12.81 -4.70
N LEU A 53 2.27 -11.58 -4.15
CA LEU A 53 3.40 -10.65 -4.27
C LEU A 53 4.66 -11.17 -3.57
N ALA A 54 4.55 -11.72 -2.36
CA ALA A 54 5.68 -12.31 -1.65
C ALA A 54 6.27 -13.50 -2.43
N ALA A 55 5.42 -14.39 -2.92
CA ALA A 55 5.85 -15.53 -3.74
C ALA A 55 6.56 -15.06 -5.03
N ALA A 56 6.04 -14.04 -5.70
CA ALA A 56 6.68 -13.45 -6.87
C ALA A 56 8.05 -12.85 -6.53
N ALA A 57 8.18 -12.18 -5.38
CA ALA A 57 9.45 -11.62 -4.92
C ALA A 57 10.49 -12.70 -4.61
N MET A 58 10.08 -13.79 -3.98
CA MET A 58 10.95 -14.95 -3.70
C MET A 58 11.37 -15.67 -4.99
N ASN A 59 10.44 -15.84 -5.95
CA ASN A 59 10.76 -16.40 -7.26
C ASN A 59 11.72 -15.49 -8.05
N TYR A 60 11.51 -14.19 -8.00
CA TYR A 60 12.42 -13.22 -8.61
C TYR A 60 13.82 -13.33 -7.98
N GLU A 61 13.93 -13.38 -6.65
CA GLU A 61 15.19 -13.52 -5.93
C GLU A 61 15.92 -14.80 -6.32
N SER A 62 15.21 -15.93 -6.40
CA SER A 62 15.81 -17.22 -6.77
C SER A 62 16.41 -17.23 -8.17
N VAL A 63 15.88 -16.43 -9.11
CA VAL A 63 16.36 -16.32 -10.49
C VAL A 63 17.47 -15.28 -10.63
N HIS A 64 17.36 -14.16 -9.90
CA HIS A 64 18.23 -12.99 -10.09
C HIS A 64 19.26 -12.80 -8.96
N GLY A 65 19.22 -13.64 -7.91
CA GLY A 65 20.14 -13.57 -6.76
C GLY A 65 19.87 -12.43 -5.77
N GLY A 66 18.75 -11.74 -5.90
CA GLY A 66 18.31 -10.69 -4.98
C GLY A 66 16.95 -10.15 -5.33
N LEU A 67 16.29 -9.50 -4.38
CA LEU A 67 15.00 -8.83 -4.57
C LEU A 67 15.10 -7.71 -5.63
N PRO A 68 13.99 -7.35 -6.30
CA PRO A 68 14.02 -6.27 -7.29
C PRO A 68 14.60 -4.98 -6.71
N ARG A 69 15.48 -4.35 -7.45
CA ARG A 69 15.89 -2.99 -7.12
C ARG A 69 14.72 -2.03 -7.34
N THR A 70 14.73 -0.91 -6.63
CA THR A 70 13.70 0.12 -6.71
C THR A 70 14.16 1.36 -7.46
N SER A 71 15.02 1.22 -8.49
CA SER A 71 15.51 2.34 -9.29
C SER A 71 15.92 1.83 -10.67
N SER A 72 15.78 2.67 -11.68
CA SER A 72 16.37 2.39 -13.00
C SER A 72 17.88 2.50 -12.93
N SER A 73 18.58 1.66 -13.72
CA SER A 73 20.06 1.57 -13.73
C SER A 73 20.76 2.69 -14.45
N GLY A 74 20.07 3.71 -14.88
CA GLY A 74 20.55 4.57 -15.97
C GLY A 74 20.65 6.04 -15.71
N GLY A 75 20.49 6.58 -14.54
CA GLY A 75 20.80 7.96 -14.54
C GLY A 75 20.13 8.93 -13.61
N ASP A 76 20.58 10.14 -13.72
CA ASP A 76 20.15 11.36 -13.02
C ASP A 76 18.68 11.75 -13.27
N ASP A 77 17.92 10.95 -14.02
CA ASP A 77 16.62 11.31 -14.57
C ASP A 77 15.41 11.03 -13.69
N GLY A 78 15.63 10.52 -12.49
CA GLY A 78 14.73 10.79 -11.37
C GLY A 78 13.57 9.86 -11.13
N ILE A 79 13.21 8.89 -11.96
CA ILE A 79 12.11 7.98 -11.65
C ILE A 79 12.64 6.62 -11.24
N SER A 80 12.29 6.23 -10.02
CA SER A 80 12.63 4.91 -9.53
C SER A 80 11.66 3.87 -10.09
N ASP A 81 12.22 2.76 -10.58
CA ASP A 81 11.44 1.61 -10.97
C ASP A 81 10.65 1.04 -9.79
N SER A 82 9.42 0.68 -10.07
CA SER A 82 8.60 -0.04 -9.12
C SER A 82 9.07 -1.50 -8.99
N PRO A 83 9.16 -2.04 -7.77
CA PRO A 83 9.35 -3.48 -7.60
C PRO A 83 8.28 -4.31 -8.33
N HIS A 84 7.05 -3.80 -8.40
CA HIS A 84 5.93 -4.47 -9.08
C HIS A 84 6.19 -4.70 -10.56
N ARG A 85 6.86 -3.77 -11.27
CA ARG A 85 7.23 -3.94 -12.68
C ARG A 85 8.04 -5.21 -12.89
N HIS A 86 9.05 -5.39 -12.06
CA HIS A 86 9.96 -6.55 -12.13
C HIS A 86 9.26 -7.86 -11.71
N LEU A 87 8.28 -7.78 -10.80
CA LEU A 87 7.53 -8.94 -10.32
C LEU A 87 6.45 -9.40 -11.30
N MET A 88 6.08 -8.60 -12.30
CA MET A 88 5.04 -8.97 -13.27
C MET A 88 5.35 -10.26 -14.02
N ALA A 89 6.63 -10.56 -14.30
CA ALA A 89 7.02 -11.81 -14.93
C ALA A 89 6.59 -13.07 -14.15
N PHE A 90 6.39 -12.94 -12.85
CA PHE A 90 5.97 -14.02 -11.94
C PHE A 90 4.51 -13.91 -11.49
N LEU A 91 3.83 -12.80 -11.81
CA LEU A 91 2.43 -12.55 -11.45
C LEU A 91 1.49 -12.65 -12.65
N ASP A 92 1.84 -12.02 -13.75
CA ASP A 92 1.08 -12.00 -15.01
C ASP A 92 2.03 -11.77 -16.18
N GLU A 93 2.47 -12.86 -16.81
CA GLU A 93 3.41 -12.81 -17.94
C GLU A 93 2.87 -12.00 -19.12
N SER A 94 1.55 -11.99 -19.32
CA SER A 94 0.93 -11.23 -20.41
C SER A 94 1.06 -9.73 -20.23
N VAL A 95 1.04 -9.26 -18.98
CA VAL A 95 1.31 -7.86 -18.61
C VAL A 95 2.81 -7.58 -18.69
N ALA A 96 3.64 -8.51 -18.18
CA ALA A 96 5.09 -8.34 -18.16
C ALA A 96 5.69 -8.08 -19.56
N ARG A 97 5.19 -8.79 -20.57
CA ARG A 97 5.64 -8.62 -21.97
C ARG A 97 5.30 -7.27 -22.60
N GLN A 98 4.41 -6.50 -21.99
CA GLN A 98 3.98 -5.19 -22.46
C GLN A 98 4.72 -4.05 -21.75
N ILE A 99 5.50 -4.34 -20.71
CA ILE A 99 6.23 -3.33 -19.96
C ILE A 99 7.46 -2.90 -20.76
N ASP A 100 7.51 -1.63 -21.05
CA ASP A 100 8.68 -0.97 -21.61
C ASP A 100 9.60 -0.52 -20.45
N PHE A 101 10.69 -1.26 -20.23
CA PHE A 101 11.66 -0.96 -19.18
C PHE A 101 12.59 0.20 -19.51
N ASP A 102 12.66 0.60 -20.79
CA ASP A 102 13.46 1.73 -21.26
C ASP A 102 12.69 3.07 -21.16
N ASP A 103 11.44 3.03 -20.74
CA ASP A 103 10.65 4.24 -20.51
C ASP A 103 11.14 4.97 -19.25
N HIS A 104 11.84 6.04 -19.45
CA HIS A 104 12.33 6.97 -18.43
C HIS A 104 11.38 8.16 -18.31
N THR A 105 10.21 7.92 -17.77
CA THR A 105 9.20 8.98 -17.54
C THR A 105 9.79 10.08 -16.65
N PRO A 106 9.75 11.35 -17.05
CA PRO A 106 10.33 12.42 -16.28
C PRO A 106 9.62 12.60 -14.92
N PRO A 107 10.35 13.04 -13.90
CA PRO A 107 9.78 13.27 -12.58
C PRO A 107 8.69 14.33 -12.63
N LEU A 108 7.65 14.13 -11.80
CA LEU A 108 6.60 15.12 -11.64
C LEU A 108 7.17 16.43 -11.10
N THR A 109 6.99 17.49 -11.85
CA THR A 109 7.29 18.86 -11.40
C THR A 109 6.11 19.50 -10.64
N ASN A 110 4.90 18.94 -10.84
CA ASN A 110 3.68 19.37 -10.17
C ASN A 110 3.04 18.17 -9.44
N PRO A 111 2.79 18.25 -8.12
CA PRO A 111 2.19 17.18 -7.33
C PRO A 111 0.76 16.82 -7.78
N ASP A 112 0.05 17.76 -8.37
CA ASP A 112 -1.31 17.57 -8.87
C ASP A 112 -1.36 17.16 -10.35
N ALA A 113 -0.19 17.08 -11.01
CA ALA A 113 -0.12 16.69 -12.39
C ALA A 113 -0.35 15.19 -12.55
N ARG A 114 -1.18 14.83 -13.51
CA ARG A 114 -1.27 13.45 -13.98
C ARG A 114 0.10 13.02 -14.49
N ILE A 115 0.59 11.90 -13.97
CA ILE A 115 1.79 11.27 -14.52
C ILE A 115 1.47 10.77 -15.92
N ILE A 116 2.25 11.19 -16.88
CA ILE A 116 2.18 10.73 -18.27
C ILE A 116 3.42 9.90 -18.51
N MET A 117 3.24 8.64 -18.90
CA MET A 117 4.34 7.77 -19.29
C MET A 117 4.81 8.18 -20.69
N ASN A 118 6.11 8.15 -20.94
CA ASN A 118 6.64 8.44 -22.29
C ASN A 118 6.33 7.30 -23.27
N SER A 119 6.36 6.06 -22.77
CA SER A 119 5.97 4.90 -23.56
C SER A 119 4.45 4.76 -23.67
N PRO A 120 3.88 4.68 -24.88
CA PRO A 120 2.44 4.43 -25.05
C PRO A 120 1.98 3.10 -24.46
N ASP A 121 2.85 2.10 -24.37
CA ASP A 121 2.55 0.80 -23.77
C ASP A 121 2.44 0.93 -22.26
N ASN A 122 3.39 1.57 -21.61
CA ASN A 122 3.34 1.85 -20.18
C ASN A 122 2.16 2.76 -19.81
N GLU A 123 1.81 3.74 -20.65
CA GLU A 123 0.64 4.60 -20.41
C GLU A 123 -0.66 3.79 -20.44
N ARG A 124 -0.81 2.83 -21.36
CA ARG A 124 -1.95 1.91 -21.38
C ARG A 124 -1.98 1.00 -20.16
N LEU A 125 -0.82 0.46 -19.74
CA LEU A 125 -0.71 -0.39 -18.56
C LEU A 125 -1.00 0.38 -17.28
N ARG A 126 -0.62 1.65 -17.18
CA ARG A 126 -0.89 2.52 -16.04
C ARG A 126 -2.40 2.70 -15.78
N GLU A 127 -3.22 2.59 -16.79
CA GLU A 127 -4.69 2.68 -16.66
C GLU A 127 -5.36 1.30 -16.50
N ARG A 128 -4.58 0.22 -16.58
CA ARG A 128 -5.12 -1.13 -16.45
C ARG A 128 -5.31 -1.51 -15.00
N GLN A 129 -6.52 -1.92 -14.64
CA GLN A 129 -6.80 -2.50 -13.33
C GLN A 129 -6.24 -3.91 -13.24
N LEU A 130 -5.38 -4.15 -12.25
CA LEU A 130 -4.84 -5.47 -11.92
C LEU A 130 -5.45 -5.91 -10.56
N PRO A 131 -6.43 -6.83 -10.55
CA PRO A 131 -7.16 -7.17 -9.33
C PRO A 131 -6.28 -7.70 -8.20
N PHE A 132 -5.16 -8.34 -8.52
CA PHE A 132 -4.21 -8.84 -7.53
C PHE A 132 -3.32 -7.74 -6.91
N LEU A 133 -3.35 -6.50 -7.43
CA LEU A 133 -2.69 -5.33 -6.85
C LEU A 133 -3.61 -4.44 -6.04
N VAL A 134 -4.92 -4.74 -6.02
CA VAL A 134 -5.91 -3.91 -5.33
C VAL A 134 -6.62 -4.71 -4.25
N CYS A 135 -6.79 -4.08 -3.08
CA CYS A 135 -7.59 -4.64 -2.01
C CYS A 135 -9.08 -4.38 -2.27
N PRO A 136 -9.97 -5.41 -2.29
CA PRO A 136 -11.39 -5.23 -2.54
C PRO A 136 -12.14 -4.47 -1.42
N SER A 137 -11.46 -4.05 -0.37
CA SER A 137 -12.00 -3.14 0.65
C SER A 137 -11.76 -1.67 0.33
N ASP A 138 -10.92 -1.37 -0.66
CA ASP A 138 -10.62 -0.01 -1.10
C ASP A 138 -11.25 0.26 -2.48
N ASP A 139 -11.81 1.45 -2.63
CA ASP A 139 -12.32 1.95 -3.91
C ASP A 139 -11.18 2.65 -4.66
N ALA A 140 -10.24 1.86 -5.13
CA ALA A 140 -9.04 2.34 -5.78
C ALA A 140 -9.25 2.55 -7.29
N PRO A 141 -8.82 3.68 -7.86
CA PRO A 141 -8.93 3.92 -9.30
C PRO A 141 -8.06 2.95 -10.11
N PRO A 142 -8.35 2.74 -11.40
CA PRO A 142 -7.55 1.90 -12.28
C PRO A 142 -6.06 2.27 -12.26
N GLY A 143 -5.18 1.26 -12.40
CA GLY A 143 -3.73 1.42 -12.35
C GLY A 143 -3.12 1.49 -10.96
N SER A 144 -3.95 1.48 -9.93
CA SER A 144 -3.51 1.62 -8.54
C SER A 144 -2.90 0.35 -7.95
N THR A 145 -2.19 0.52 -6.83
CA THR A 145 -1.80 -0.57 -5.94
C THR A 145 -2.03 -0.22 -4.47
N ASN A 146 -2.64 -1.15 -3.75
CA ASN A 146 -2.74 -1.10 -2.30
C ASN A 146 -1.55 -1.75 -1.60
N TYR A 147 -0.67 -2.43 -2.32
CA TYR A 147 0.43 -3.18 -1.72
C TYR A 147 1.74 -2.49 -2.01
N ARG A 148 2.47 -2.14 -0.95
CA ARG A 148 3.69 -1.35 -1.05
C ARG A 148 4.88 -2.07 -0.49
N ALA A 149 6.04 -1.82 -1.09
CA ALA A 149 7.31 -2.39 -0.72
C ALA A 149 7.93 -1.67 0.48
N ASN A 150 8.47 -2.44 1.42
CA ASN A 150 9.13 -1.95 2.61
C ASN A 150 10.52 -1.40 2.31
N VAL A 151 10.74 -0.11 2.55
CA VAL A 151 12.04 0.56 2.39
C VAL A 151 12.78 0.80 3.71
N GLY A 152 12.23 0.32 4.84
CA GLY A 152 12.89 0.37 6.15
C GLY A 152 12.16 1.15 7.22
N ALA A 153 12.83 1.36 8.36
CA ALA A 153 12.28 2.02 9.53
C ALA A 153 12.77 3.48 9.70
N SER A 154 13.36 4.07 8.67
CA SER A 154 13.86 5.45 8.66
C SER A 154 12.98 6.34 7.79
N VAL A 155 12.96 7.65 8.12
CA VAL A 155 12.36 8.69 7.26
C VAL A 155 13.18 8.95 6.00
N GLN A 156 14.40 8.45 5.93
CA GLN A 156 15.34 8.70 4.86
C GLN A 156 15.38 7.51 3.90
N VAL A 157 15.10 7.76 2.64
CA VAL A 157 15.50 6.89 1.54
C VAL A 157 16.40 7.73 0.66
N LEU A 158 17.69 7.50 0.71
CA LEU A 158 18.64 8.37 0.06
C LEU A 158 19.06 7.88 -1.31
N ARG A 159 18.87 8.73 -2.28
CA ARG A 159 19.62 8.76 -3.51
C ARG A 159 21.01 9.40 -3.28
N PHE A 160 21.11 10.31 -2.32
CA PHE A 160 22.31 11.09 -2.04
C PHE A 160 22.82 10.81 -0.63
N ARG A 161 24.00 10.24 -0.52
CA ARG A 161 24.74 10.03 0.73
C ARG A 161 25.69 11.20 0.96
N PRO A 162 25.43 12.10 1.91
CA PRO A 162 26.45 13.05 2.32
C PRO A 162 27.64 12.30 2.95
N PRO A 163 28.88 12.63 2.60
CA PRO A 163 30.03 12.04 3.25
C PRO A 163 29.98 12.29 4.77
N GLY A 164 30.11 11.22 5.55
CA GLY A 164 30.15 11.31 7.03
C GLY A 164 28.81 11.21 7.74
N SER A 165 27.67 11.06 7.03
CA SER A 165 26.42 10.71 7.68
C SER A 165 26.42 9.22 8.05
N GLY A 166 26.17 8.87 9.32
CA GLY A 166 26.11 7.48 9.79
C GLY A 166 24.87 6.69 9.28
N GLU A 167 24.67 6.64 7.99
CA GLU A 167 23.42 6.37 7.28
C GLU A 167 23.18 4.91 6.91
N GLU A 168 23.74 3.95 7.59
CA GLU A 168 23.43 2.53 7.37
C GLU A 168 21.95 2.22 7.61
N LEU A 169 21.27 2.97 8.47
CA LEU A 169 19.85 2.78 8.77
C LEU A 169 18.89 3.33 7.70
N ALA A 170 19.34 4.24 6.85
CA ALA A 170 18.48 4.91 5.87
C ALA A 170 17.85 3.94 4.84
N GLN A 171 18.52 2.83 4.54
CA GLN A 171 18.05 1.80 3.62
C GLN A 171 18.02 0.42 4.29
N SER A 172 17.41 0.35 5.45
CA SER A 172 17.37 -0.87 6.28
C SER A 172 16.30 -1.87 5.85
N GLY A 173 15.39 -1.49 4.95
CA GLY A 173 14.28 -2.33 4.51
C GLY A 173 14.66 -3.48 3.57
N ALA A 174 13.66 -4.25 3.19
CA ALA A 174 13.81 -5.35 2.24
C ALA A 174 14.13 -4.85 0.82
N PHE A 175 13.58 -3.70 0.44
CA PHE A 175 13.82 -3.08 -0.86
C PHE A 175 14.69 -1.85 -0.70
N VAL A 176 15.72 -1.76 -1.54
CA VAL A 176 16.76 -0.72 -1.46
C VAL A 176 16.85 0.01 -2.78
N PHE A 177 16.96 1.33 -2.71
CA PHE A 177 17.17 2.16 -3.89
C PHE A 177 18.51 1.85 -4.56
N GLY A 178 18.47 1.61 -5.86
CA GLY A 178 19.67 1.47 -6.69
C GLY A 178 20.40 0.13 -6.62
N ARG A 179 19.99 -0.82 -5.75
CA ARG A 179 20.60 -2.14 -5.70
C ARG A 179 19.61 -3.26 -5.39
N GLN A 180 19.98 -4.47 -5.73
CA GLN A 180 19.30 -5.68 -5.27
C GLN A 180 19.75 -6.05 -3.86
N VAL A 181 18.88 -6.68 -3.10
CA VAL A 181 19.12 -7.21 -1.76
C VAL A 181 18.89 -8.70 -1.79
N SER A 182 19.91 -9.48 -1.46
CA SER A 182 19.77 -10.93 -1.34
C SER A 182 19.10 -11.31 -0.02
N LEU A 183 18.33 -12.41 0.00
CA LEU A 183 17.75 -12.95 1.23
C LEU A 183 18.82 -13.37 2.27
N ALA A 184 20.06 -13.57 1.85
CA ALA A 184 21.18 -13.81 2.76
C ALA A 184 21.56 -12.57 3.63
N GLU A 185 21.11 -11.38 3.23
CA GLU A 185 21.31 -10.14 4.00
C GLU A 185 20.27 -9.95 5.13
N PHE A 186 19.26 -10.81 5.21
CA PHE A 186 18.19 -10.74 6.21
C PHE A 186 18.64 -11.36 7.54
N ARG A 187 19.52 -10.65 8.25
CA ARG A 187 20.13 -11.13 9.50
C ARG A 187 19.15 -11.17 10.67
N ASP A 188 18.11 -10.32 10.66
CA ASP A 188 17.03 -10.31 11.65
C ASP A 188 16.05 -11.49 11.43
N GLY A 189 16.26 -12.24 10.33
CA GLY A 189 15.47 -13.41 9.92
C GLY A 189 14.39 -13.07 8.91
N GLN A 190 14.22 -13.95 7.93
CA GLN A 190 13.21 -13.77 6.86
C GLN A 190 11.78 -13.71 7.40
N SER A 191 11.50 -14.45 8.48
CA SER A 191 10.18 -14.43 9.13
C SER A 191 9.91 -13.15 9.95
N ASN A 192 10.92 -12.35 10.23
CA ASN A 192 10.82 -11.11 10.99
C ASN A 192 10.95 -9.85 10.12
N THR A 193 11.26 -9.99 8.85
CA THR A 193 11.42 -8.84 7.95
C THR A 193 10.25 -8.73 6.99
N ALA A 194 9.54 -7.62 7.04
CA ALA A 194 8.44 -7.31 6.14
C ALA A 194 8.94 -7.05 4.71
N LEU A 195 8.27 -7.64 3.71
CA LEU A 195 8.44 -7.32 2.30
C LEU A 195 7.43 -6.27 1.83
N PHE A 196 6.16 -6.57 2.03
CA PHE A 196 5.06 -5.71 1.56
C PHE A 196 4.03 -5.51 2.66
N SER A 197 3.33 -4.39 2.61
CA SER A 197 2.16 -4.15 3.43
C SER A 197 1.10 -3.37 2.67
N GLU A 198 -0.08 -3.30 3.27
CA GLU A 198 -1.21 -2.55 2.73
C GLU A 198 -1.03 -1.04 2.90
N ARG A 199 -1.49 -0.28 1.92
CA ARG A 199 -1.67 1.17 1.98
C ARG A 199 -2.93 1.56 1.22
N VAL A 200 -3.81 2.32 1.85
CA VAL A 200 -5.00 2.89 1.21
C VAL A 200 -4.57 3.82 0.08
N VAL A 201 -5.25 3.73 -1.06
CA VAL A 201 -4.96 4.54 -2.25
C VAL A 201 -5.56 5.94 -2.09
N GLY A 202 -4.89 6.96 -2.61
CA GLY A 202 -5.36 8.34 -2.65
C GLY A 202 -6.62 8.50 -3.51
N ASP A 203 -7.48 9.44 -3.14
CA ASP A 203 -8.77 9.65 -3.80
C ASP A 203 -8.73 10.64 -4.98
N ARG A 204 -7.55 11.18 -5.29
CA ARG A 204 -7.32 12.19 -6.33
C ARG A 204 -8.08 13.52 -6.13
N GLN A 205 -8.45 13.84 -4.88
CA GLN A 205 -9.15 15.06 -4.52
C GLN A 205 -8.19 16.01 -3.79
N ALA A 206 -7.50 16.86 -4.52
CA ALA A 206 -6.47 17.75 -3.98
C ALA A 206 -7.04 18.96 -3.21
N ASP A 207 -8.35 19.20 -3.29
CA ASP A 207 -9.04 20.33 -2.66
C ASP A 207 -9.39 20.10 -1.18
N ARG A 208 -9.24 18.87 -0.70
CA ARG A 208 -9.48 18.48 0.69
C ARG A 208 -8.52 17.42 1.16
N TYR A 209 -8.27 17.36 2.46
CA TYR A 209 -7.56 16.27 3.08
C TYR A 209 -8.48 15.08 3.39
N THR A 210 -8.12 13.91 2.89
CA THR A 210 -8.79 12.66 3.23
C THR A 210 -7.88 11.80 4.13
N PRO A 211 -8.25 11.61 5.41
CA PRO A 211 -7.45 10.78 6.33
C PRO A 211 -7.13 9.40 5.75
N PHE A 212 -5.94 8.89 6.06
CA PHE A 212 -5.38 7.62 5.58
C PHE A 212 -5.03 7.57 4.07
N ARG A 213 -5.57 8.47 3.25
CA ARG A 213 -5.35 8.50 1.81
C ARG A 213 -4.23 9.43 1.40
N ASP A 214 -4.24 10.61 1.96
CA ASP A 214 -3.41 11.73 1.51
C ASP A 214 -2.10 11.88 2.26
N LEU A 215 -1.19 12.63 1.65
CA LEU A 215 0.10 13.02 2.19
C LEU A 215 0.18 14.53 2.29
N PHE A 216 0.65 15.04 3.42
CA PHE A 216 1.01 16.44 3.57
C PHE A 216 2.45 16.72 3.17
N ALA A 217 2.70 17.87 2.56
CA ALA A 217 4.05 18.39 2.38
C ALA A 217 4.18 19.75 3.09
N PRO A 218 4.47 19.75 4.40
CA PRO A 218 4.61 20.98 5.13
C PRO A 218 5.82 21.79 4.61
N PRO A 219 5.70 23.13 4.58
CA PRO A 219 6.85 23.97 4.31
C PRO A 219 7.86 23.83 5.46
N GLY A 220 9.15 23.93 5.13
CA GLY A 220 10.19 23.90 6.15
C GLY A 220 11.42 23.09 5.75
N PRO A 221 12.40 22.94 6.67
CA PRO A 221 13.61 22.19 6.41
C PRO A 221 13.32 20.69 6.23
N ILE A 222 14.15 20.03 5.44
CA ILE A 222 14.06 18.58 5.21
C ILE A 222 14.21 17.85 6.56
N PHE A 223 13.37 16.85 6.82
CA PHE A 223 13.47 16.03 8.03
C PHE A 223 14.80 15.28 8.05
N ILE A 224 15.58 15.50 9.12
CA ILE A 224 16.89 14.86 9.28
C ILE A 224 16.75 13.58 10.11
N THR A 225 15.79 13.55 11.05
CA THR A 225 15.57 12.44 11.96
C THR A 225 14.11 11.98 11.94
N THR A 226 13.89 10.73 12.34
CA THR A 226 12.57 10.15 12.51
C THR A 226 11.73 10.92 13.53
N ASP A 227 12.33 11.37 14.63
CA ASP A 227 11.62 12.10 15.67
C ASP A 227 11.19 13.50 15.21
N ALA A 228 12.06 14.20 14.45
CA ALA A 228 11.70 15.48 13.84
C ALA A 228 10.48 15.34 12.89
N ALA A 229 10.47 14.30 12.07
CA ALA A 229 9.33 14.02 11.20
C ALA A 229 8.05 13.69 11.97
N LEU A 230 8.14 12.81 12.98
CA LEU A 230 6.99 12.46 13.83
C LEU A 230 6.42 13.68 14.54
N HIS A 231 7.26 14.56 15.07
CA HIS A 231 6.83 15.79 15.71
C HIS A 231 6.13 16.72 14.72
N ALA A 232 6.74 16.97 13.56
CA ALA A 232 6.18 17.85 12.54
C ALA A 232 4.86 17.31 11.98
N CYS A 233 4.80 16.02 11.61
CA CYS A 233 3.59 15.41 11.08
C CYS A 233 2.45 15.36 12.11
N ARG A 234 2.77 15.16 13.40
CA ARG A 234 1.77 15.18 14.48
C ARG A 234 1.14 16.55 14.66
N SER A 235 1.89 17.63 14.51
CA SER A 235 1.37 18.99 14.61
C SER A 235 0.40 19.35 13.49
N LEU A 236 0.51 18.70 12.34
CA LEU A 236 -0.40 18.89 11.19
C LEU A 236 -1.79 18.31 11.45
N ALA A 237 -1.92 17.29 12.29
CA ALA A 237 -3.20 16.68 12.64
C ALA A 237 -4.17 17.65 13.36
N SER A 238 -3.66 18.73 13.93
CA SER A 238 -4.45 19.78 14.60
C SER A 238 -4.78 20.97 13.71
N SER A 239 -4.19 21.06 12.53
CA SER A 239 -4.48 22.06 11.50
C SER A 239 -5.31 21.40 10.39
N ASP A 240 -6.08 22.18 9.65
CA ASP A 240 -6.78 21.72 8.45
C ASP A 240 -6.02 22.25 7.22
N PRO A 241 -4.81 21.74 6.96
CA PRO A 241 -4.02 22.20 5.84
C PRO A 241 -4.60 21.60 4.56
N PRO A 242 -4.47 22.28 3.42
CA PRO A 242 -4.84 21.70 2.14
C PRO A 242 -4.05 20.41 1.91
N ALA A 243 -4.72 19.38 1.44
CA ALA A 243 -4.06 18.14 1.01
C ALA A 243 -3.08 18.50 -0.10
N THR A 244 -1.84 18.05 0.06
CA THR A 244 -0.81 18.40 -0.93
C THR A 244 -0.66 17.29 -1.96
N TYR A 245 -0.93 16.03 -1.58
CA TYR A 245 -0.81 14.88 -2.48
C TYR A 245 -1.92 13.86 -2.22
N SER A 246 -2.91 13.85 -3.11
CA SER A 246 -4.04 12.90 -3.09
C SER A 246 -3.86 11.74 -4.09
N TRP A 247 -2.69 11.63 -4.72
CA TRP A 247 -2.38 10.62 -5.74
C TRP A 247 -1.59 9.42 -5.20
N MET A 248 -1.68 9.18 -3.90
CA MET A 248 -0.95 8.11 -3.25
C MET A 248 -1.37 6.72 -3.75
N GLY A 249 -0.41 5.94 -4.30
CA GLY A 249 -0.67 4.58 -4.78
C GLY A 249 -1.44 4.47 -6.09
N THR A 250 -1.62 5.55 -6.82
CA THR A 250 -2.39 5.56 -8.08
C THR A 250 -1.63 5.05 -9.30
N SER A 251 -0.39 4.55 -9.10
CA SER A 251 0.36 3.84 -10.13
C SER A 251 1.18 2.70 -9.54
N TRP A 252 1.00 1.49 -10.06
CA TRP A 252 1.83 0.34 -9.73
C TRP A 252 3.15 0.31 -10.51
N LEU A 253 3.22 1.02 -11.65
CA LEU A 253 4.40 1.07 -12.54
C LEU A 253 5.51 1.95 -11.98
N ILE A 254 5.16 2.95 -11.17
CA ILE A 254 6.11 3.97 -10.72
C ILE A 254 6.61 3.62 -9.32
N GLY A 255 7.92 3.57 -9.16
CA GLY A 255 8.57 3.46 -7.87
C GLY A 255 8.44 4.74 -7.05
N GLY A 256 8.72 4.64 -5.76
CA GLY A 256 8.75 5.79 -4.86
C GLY A 256 7.64 5.81 -3.82
N HIS A 257 7.81 6.73 -2.88
CA HIS A 257 6.93 6.85 -1.72
C HIS A 257 5.50 7.26 -2.08
N LEU A 258 5.31 8.01 -3.15
CA LEU A 258 3.97 8.38 -3.58
C LEU A 258 3.18 7.16 -4.10
N HIS A 259 3.85 6.14 -4.63
CA HIS A 259 3.16 5.06 -5.32
C HIS A 259 3.34 3.68 -4.69
N THR A 260 4.59 3.18 -4.61
CA THR A 260 4.83 1.76 -4.35
C THR A 260 5.67 1.46 -3.12
N TRP A 261 6.11 2.48 -2.36
CA TRP A 261 6.91 2.30 -1.15
C TRP A 261 6.19 2.75 0.11
N TYR A 262 6.51 2.11 1.24
CA TYR A 262 6.12 2.53 2.58
C TYR A 262 7.28 2.32 3.55
N ASN A 263 7.21 2.96 4.72
CA ASN A 263 8.18 2.78 5.78
C ASN A 263 7.53 2.42 7.13
N HIS A 264 8.35 1.89 8.02
CA HIS A 264 7.96 1.49 9.37
C HIS A 264 8.20 2.60 10.42
N VAL A 265 8.17 3.87 10.03
CA VAL A 265 8.41 5.02 10.93
C VAL A 265 7.28 5.20 11.94
N ALA A 266 6.04 5.21 11.46
CA ALA A 266 4.84 5.23 12.31
C ALA A 266 4.14 3.87 12.27
N GLY A 267 3.42 3.55 13.34
CA GLY A 267 2.71 2.28 13.44
C GLY A 267 1.60 2.10 12.39
N PRO A 268 1.10 0.86 12.21
CA PRO A 268 0.00 0.58 11.28
C PRO A 268 -1.24 1.40 11.62
N ASN A 269 -1.93 1.90 10.60
CA ASN A 269 -3.12 2.75 10.78
C ASN A 269 -2.92 3.92 11.76
N SER A 270 -1.69 4.46 11.82
CA SER A 270 -1.35 5.58 12.70
C SER A 270 -2.31 6.75 12.52
N ARG A 271 -2.68 7.41 13.63
CA ARG A 271 -3.42 8.67 13.61
C ARG A 271 -2.56 9.87 13.21
N ILE A 272 -1.23 9.71 13.24
CA ILE A 272 -0.32 10.72 12.70
C ILE A 272 -0.49 10.71 11.19
N PRO A 273 -0.80 11.86 10.55
CA PRO A 273 -0.89 11.93 9.10
C PRO A 273 0.44 11.53 8.46
N ASP A 274 0.37 10.92 7.29
CA ASP A 274 1.54 10.80 6.46
C ASP A 274 1.97 12.20 6.02
N CYS A 275 3.23 12.51 6.19
CA CYS A 275 3.78 13.76 5.73
C CYS A 275 5.24 13.62 5.30
N ALA A 276 5.63 14.39 4.29
CA ALA A 276 6.98 14.36 3.76
C ALA A 276 7.45 15.77 3.41
N ASN A 277 8.75 15.99 3.54
CA ASN A 277 9.36 17.26 3.24
C ASN A 277 10.40 17.13 2.11
N GLY A 278 10.46 18.10 1.19
CA GLY A 278 11.44 18.09 0.11
C GLY A 278 10.93 18.52 -1.26
N GLY A 279 9.64 18.88 -1.41
CA GLY A 279 9.05 19.24 -2.71
C GLY A 279 8.80 18.06 -3.65
N GLY A 280 7.96 18.23 -4.69
CA GLY A 280 7.40 17.15 -5.51
C GLY A 280 8.39 16.12 -6.05
N ARG A 281 9.50 16.55 -6.63
CA ARG A 281 10.54 15.66 -7.17
C ARG A 281 11.24 14.86 -6.07
N LEU A 282 11.60 15.53 -4.97
CA LEU A 282 12.31 14.90 -3.87
C LEU A 282 11.42 13.92 -3.08
N ILE A 283 10.10 14.15 -2.99
CA ILE A 283 9.19 13.24 -2.30
C ILE A 283 9.10 11.90 -3.01
N ASN A 284 9.11 11.89 -4.33
CA ASN A 284 9.03 10.63 -5.08
C ASN A 284 10.34 9.85 -5.03
N ASP A 285 11.49 10.52 -5.17
CA ASP A 285 12.81 9.90 -5.38
C ASP A 285 13.64 9.75 -4.10
N GLY A 286 13.38 10.49 -3.09
CA GLY A 286 14.21 10.52 -1.89
C GLY A 286 13.65 11.42 -0.81
N GLY A 287 12.36 11.74 -0.91
CA GLY A 287 11.66 12.52 0.10
C GLY A 287 11.75 11.87 1.46
N ARG A 288 11.91 12.71 2.47
CA ARG A 288 12.01 12.30 3.85
C ARG A 288 10.68 12.47 4.54
N GLY A 289 10.12 11.40 5.06
CA GLY A 289 8.81 11.48 5.64
C GLY A 289 8.27 10.19 6.25
N ILE A 290 7.03 10.27 6.62
CA ILE A 290 6.24 9.17 7.14
C ILE A 290 5.31 8.68 6.02
N PHE A 291 5.43 7.41 5.69
CA PHE A 291 4.63 6.72 4.68
C PHE A 291 4.12 5.41 5.27
N SER A 292 3.11 5.52 6.12
CA SER A 292 2.64 4.44 6.98
C SER A 292 1.94 3.32 6.22
N ALA A 293 2.04 2.09 6.73
CA ALA A 293 1.13 1.02 6.37
C ALA A 293 -0.29 1.38 6.83
N ARG A 294 -1.27 1.26 5.93
CA ARG A 294 -2.67 1.63 6.20
C ARG A 294 -3.63 0.70 5.49
N SER A 295 -4.69 0.31 6.17
CA SER A 295 -5.76 -0.49 5.58
C SER A 295 -7.13 -0.04 6.06
N LEU A 296 -8.17 -0.46 5.33
CA LEU A 296 -9.56 -0.30 5.74
C LEU A 296 -10.07 -1.50 6.55
N HIS A 297 -9.17 -2.44 6.91
CA HIS A 297 -9.50 -3.55 7.78
C HIS A 297 -9.51 -3.11 9.24
N ALA A 298 -10.49 -3.56 9.99
CA ALA A 298 -10.61 -3.20 11.40
C ALA A 298 -9.42 -3.73 12.21
N GLY A 299 -8.73 -2.85 12.92
CA GLY A 299 -7.73 -3.22 13.94
C GLY A 299 -6.29 -3.40 13.48
N GLY A 300 -5.97 -3.30 12.18
CA GLY A 300 -4.58 -3.48 11.73
C GLY A 300 -4.42 -3.54 10.22
N VAL A 301 -3.28 -4.08 9.77
CA VAL A 301 -2.90 -4.22 8.37
C VAL A 301 -2.37 -5.63 8.08
N ASN A 302 -2.52 -6.12 6.87
CA ASN A 302 -1.82 -7.31 6.43
C ASN A 302 -0.39 -6.97 6.03
N VAL A 303 0.57 -7.80 6.44
CA VAL A 303 2.00 -7.68 6.13
C VAL A 303 2.50 -9.01 5.58
N ALA A 304 3.15 -8.97 4.43
CA ALA A 304 3.87 -10.10 3.85
C ALA A 304 5.34 -10.05 4.29
N PHE A 305 5.86 -11.18 4.73
CA PHE A 305 7.24 -11.34 5.22
C PHE A 305 8.13 -12.04 4.20
N ALA A 306 9.44 -11.97 4.42
CA ALA A 306 10.43 -12.52 3.49
C ALA A 306 10.46 -14.06 3.47
N ASP A 307 9.79 -14.73 4.42
CA ASP A 307 9.52 -16.17 4.41
C ASP A 307 8.27 -16.56 3.60
N GLY A 308 7.60 -15.59 2.96
CA GLY A 308 6.35 -15.78 2.22
C GLY A 308 5.09 -15.80 3.08
N ALA A 309 5.22 -15.77 4.42
CA ALA A 309 4.07 -15.71 5.31
C ALA A 309 3.37 -14.34 5.24
N VAL A 310 2.04 -14.34 5.33
CA VAL A 310 1.25 -13.10 5.52
C VAL A 310 0.59 -13.15 6.88
N ARG A 311 0.80 -12.09 7.67
CA ARG A 311 0.24 -11.94 9.02
C ARG A 311 -0.54 -10.66 9.13
N PHE A 312 -1.65 -10.70 9.87
CA PHE A 312 -2.37 -9.50 10.24
C PHE A 312 -1.70 -8.86 11.47
N VAL A 313 -1.16 -7.66 11.30
CA VAL A 313 -0.45 -6.93 12.35
C VAL A 313 -1.38 -5.89 12.96
N SER A 314 -1.57 -5.96 14.28
CA SER A 314 -2.42 -5.05 15.02
C SER A 314 -1.91 -3.61 14.95
N GLN A 315 -2.81 -2.65 14.81
CA GLN A 315 -2.49 -1.21 14.95
C GLN A 315 -2.05 -0.81 16.37
N GLN A 316 -2.20 -1.70 17.35
CA GLN A 316 -1.77 -1.51 18.73
C GLN A 316 -0.38 -2.14 19.00
N ILE A 317 0.29 -2.66 17.95
CA ILE A 317 1.65 -3.20 18.10
C ILE A 317 2.58 -2.15 18.72
N ASP A 318 3.50 -2.58 19.56
CA ASP A 318 4.54 -1.70 20.06
C ASP A 318 5.35 -1.11 18.90
N LEU A 319 5.64 0.20 18.97
CA LEU A 319 6.29 0.90 17.87
C LEU A 319 7.72 0.42 17.62
N SER A 320 8.44 -0.01 18.66
CA SER A 320 9.78 -0.57 18.52
C SER A 320 9.72 -1.90 17.76
N VAL A 321 8.81 -2.79 18.17
CA VAL A 321 8.58 -4.07 17.46
C VAL A 321 8.15 -3.84 16.01
N TRP A 322 7.27 -2.86 15.75
CA TRP A 322 6.88 -2.52 14.38
C TRP A 322 8.08 -2.07 13.54
N ARG A 323 8.97 -1.26 14.12
CA ARG A 323 10.18 -0.78 13.43
C ARG A 323 11.18 -1.90 13.17
N SER A 324 11.34 -2.83 14.12
CA SER A 324 12.19 -4.01 13.93
C SER A 324 11.72 -4.87 12.77
N LEU A 325 10.39 -5.06 12.61
CA LEU A 325 9.84 -5.77 11.44
C LEU A 325 10.14 -5.06 10.10
N GLY A 326 10.48 -3.79 10.14
CA GLY A 326 10.82 -2.99 8.97
C GLY A 326 12.27 -3.12 8.53
N THR A 327 13.14 -3.69 9.34
CA THR A 327 14.58 -3.80 9.08
C THR A 327 14.98 -5.23 8.70
N ARG A 328 16.04 -5.38 7.91
CA ARG A 328 16.57 -6.68 7.53
C ARG A 328 17.83 -7.11 8.31
N ALA A 329 18.49 -6.16 8.97
CA ALA A 329 19.79 -6.39 9.61
C ALA A 329 20.11 -5.34 10.68
N ALA A 330 19.15 -4.92 11.50
CA ALA A 330 19.39 -3.99 12.60
C ALA A 330 19.92 -4.70 13.86
N GLY A 331 19.72 -6.00 13.98
CA GLY A 331 20.18 -6.81 15.10
C GLY A 331 19.28 -6.69 16.34
N ASP A 332 18.01 -6.37 16.14
CA ASP A 332 16.97 -6.12 17.14
C ASP A 332 15.80 -7.13 17.08
#